data_19c40848c2c8e79e1fa8b2ab2062d90e
#
_entry.id   19c40848c2c8e79e1fa8b2ab2062d90e
#
_cell.length_a   1.000
_cell.length_b   1.000
_cell.length_c   1.000
_cell.angle_alpha   90.00
_cell.angle_beta   90.00
_cell.angle_gamma   90.00
#
_symmetry.space_group_name_H-M   'P 1'
#
loop_
_entity.id
_entity.type
_entity.pdbx_description
1 polymer ?
#
loop_
_entity_poly.entity_id
_entity_poly.type
_entity_poly.pdbx_seq_one_letter_code
_entity_poly.pdbx_strand_id
1 'polypeptide(L)'
;MLQFNIWVSKLRAMDISPLHIFSFFWFLSCWLGYSLFARKQAKKRNSLSSVLYRYRKEWVLKLSKSGMSEVDSDLLGSLERQVSFMASTSLLILASLVTVLSAASEDFMDMSSLQFVDDISLEIVQMKLLLMIFIFVYGFFTFSWALRQYGFCFILFGSS
;
A
#
# COMPACT_ATOMS: atom_id res chain seq x y z
N MET A 1 -29.32 -16.54 16.73
CA MET A 1 -28.46 -16.77 17.91
C MET A 1 -27.48 -17.93 17.75
N LEU A 2 -27.83 -19.05 17.14
CA LEU A 2 -26.92 -20.18 16.93
C LEU A 2 -25.70 -19.85 16.01
N GLN A 3 -25.87 -19.10 14.95
CA GLN A 3 -24.81 -18.68 14.04
C GLN A 3 -23.72 -17.85 14.72
N PHE A 4 -24.13 -16.95 15.62
CA PHE A 4 -23.19 -16.09 16.35
C PHE A 4 -22.34 -16.88 17.36
N ASN A 5 -22.92 -17.88 18.01
CA ASN A 5 -22.19 -18.77 18.91
C ASN A 5 -21.20 -19.67 18.20
N ILE A 6 -21.49 -20.11 16.98
CA ILE A 6 -20.56 -20.87 16.12
C ILE A 6 -19.39 -19.99 15.69
N TRP A 7 -19.64 -18.71 15.37
CA TRP A 7 -18.58 -17.74 15.06
C TRP A 7 -17.70 -17.46 16.27
N VAL A 8 -18.28 -17.25 17.44
CA VAL A 8 -17.54 -16.99 18.69
C VAL A 8 -16.76 -18.23 19.14
N SER A 9 -17.31 -19.45 18.98
CA SER A 9 -16.58 -20.70 19.27
C SER A 9 -15.44 -20.96 18.28
N LYS A 10 -15.62 -20.61 16.99
CA LYS A 10 -14.53 -20.66 15.98
C LYS A 10 -13.42 -19.66 16.29
N LEU A 11 -13.76 -18.44 16.71
CA LEU A 11 -12.76 -17.46 17.15
C LEU A 11 -12.02 -17.89 18.43
N ARG A 12 -12.67 -18.66 19.29
CA ARG A 12 -12.06 -19.20 20.52
C ARG A 12 -11.24 -20.48 20.26
N ALA A 13 -11.54 -21.20 19.19
CA ALA A 13 -10.77 -22.37 18.74
C ALA A 13 -9.56 -22.00 17.84
N MET A 14 -9.48 -20.74 17.37
CA MET A 14 -8.25 -20.21 16.80
C MET A 14 -7.29 -20.01 17.98
N ASP A 15 -6.32 -20.90 18.09
CA ASP A 15 -5.18 -20.78 19.01
C ASP A 15 -4.27 -19.62 18.49
N ILE A 16 -4.85 -18.41 18.50
CA ILE A 16 -4.13 -17.19 18.16
C ILE A 16 -3.21 -16.94 19.34
N SER A 17 -1.99 -17.45 19.23
CA SER A 17 -0.95 -17.14 20.20
C SER A 17 -0.94 -15.63 20.46
N PRO A 18 -0.88 -15.18 21.71
CA PRO A 18 -0.86 -13.76 22.08
C PRO A 18 0.25 -13.01 21.33
N LEU A 19 1.24 -13.72 20.84
CA LEU A 19 2.36 -13.22 20.02
C LEU A 19 1.89 -12.71 18.66
N HIS A 20 0.90 -13.33 18.01
CA HIS A 20 0.36 -12.86 16.73
C HIS A 20 -0.46 -11.58 16.88
N ILE A 21 -1.24 -11.49 17.95
CA ILE A 21 -2.00 -10.27 18.30
C ILE A 21 -1.02 -9.13 18.60
N PHE A 22 0.01 -9.40 19.41
CA PHE A 22 1.06 -8.43 19.71
C PHE A 22 1.78 -7.93 18.45
N SER A 23 2.17 -8.83 17.55
CA SER A 23 2.83 -8.48 16.29
C SER A 23 1.97 -7.59 15.40
N PHE A 24 0.67 -7.86 15.34
CA PHE A 24 -0.27 -7.07 14.55
C PHE A 24 -0.43 -5.64 15.13
N PHE A 25 -0.64 -5.54 16.43
CA PHE A 25 -0.71 -4.23 17.10
C PHE A 25 0.60 -3.46 17.04
N TRP A 26 1.74 -4.15 17.16
CA TRP A 26 3.06 -3.55 17.00
C TRP A 26 3.25 -2.97 15.60
N PHE A 27 2.91 -3.74 14.56
CA PHE A 27 2.95 -3.27 13.17
C PHE A 27 2.08 -2.04 12.96
N LEU A 28 0.82 -2.07 13.41
CA LEU A 28 -0.08 -0.93 13.30
C LEU A 28 0.44 0.30 14.05
N SER A 29 0.98 0.11 15.26
CA SER A 29 1.54 1.18 16.07
C SER A 29 2.75 1.82 15.38
N CYS A 30 3.66 1.03 14.84
CA CYS A 30 4.81 1.53 14.07
C CYS A 30 4.36 2.27 12.82
N TRP A 31 3.39 1.74 12.08
CA TRP A 31 2.88 2.36 10.86
C TRP A 31 2.16 3.68 11.13
N LEU A 32 1.27 3.71 12.12
CA LEU A 32 0.59 4.94 12.55
C LEU A 32 1.57 5.94 13.15
N GLY A 33 2.48 5.48 14.02
CA GLY A 33 3.51 6.31 14.62
C GLY A 33 4.40 6.98 13.57
N TYR A 34 4.89 6.21 12.60
CA TYR A 34 5.67 6.75 11.49
C TYR A 34 4.86 7.75 10.64
N SER A 35 3.61 7.41 10.33
CA SER A 35 2.73 8.28 9.54
C SER A 35 2.46 9.62 10.22
N LEU A 36 2.20 9.59 11.53
CA LEU A 36 2.01 10.80 12.34
C LEU A 36 3.31 11.60 12.50
N PHE A 37 4.43 10.90 12.73
CA PHE A 37 5.76 11.53 12.82
C PHE A 37 6.14 12.21 11.50
N ALA A 38 5.95 11.55 10.36
CA ALA A 38 6.23 12.09 9.04
C ALA A 38 5.38 13.35 8.77
N ARG A 39 4.08 13.33 9.12
CA ARG A 39 3.19 14.50 8.99
C ARG A 39 3.60 15.65 9.89
N LYS A 40 4.01 15.39 11.14
CA LYS A 40 4.51 16.42 12.06
C LYS A 40 5.84 17.01 11.58
N GLN A 41 6.74 16.17 11.09
CA GLN A 41 8.05 16.59 10.59
C GLN A 41 7.92 17.41 9.29
N ALA A 42 6.97 17.06 8.43
CA ALA A 42 6.68 17.83 7.21
C ALA A 42 6.24 19.28 7.51
N LYS A 43 5.65 19.54 8.67
CA LYS A 43 5.25 20.90 9.11
C LYS A 43 6.39 21.72 9.72
N LYS A 44 7.51 21.12 10.09
CA LYS A 44 8.66 21.84 10.64
C LYS A 44 9.38 22.62 9.53
N ARG A 45 9.63 23.88 9.77
CA ARG A 45 10.17 24.90 8.84
C ARG A 45 11.54 24.55 8.21
N ASN A 46 12.28 23.59 8.76
CA ASN A 46 13.61 23.16 8.29
C ASN A 46 13.61 21.74 7.71
N SER A 47 12.46 21.17 7.35
CA SER A 47 12.38 19.85 6.75
C SER A 47 12.56 19.95 5.24
N LEU A 48 13.17 18.93 4.64
CA LEU A 48 13.28 18.78 3.18
C LEU A 48 11.93 18.98 2.49
N SER A 49 10.85 18.51 3.11
CA SER A 49 9.46 18.70 2.65
C SER A 49 9.05 20.17 2.55
N SER A 50 9.48 21.03 3.48
CA SER A 50 9.13 22.46 3.45
C SER A 50 9.89 23.21 2.35
N VAL A 51 11.14 22.82 2.12
CA VAL A 51 11.95 23.35 1.02
C VAL A 51 11.36 22.92 -0.32
N LEU A 52 11.04 21.65 -0.49
CA LEU A 52 10.37 21.13 -1.69
C LEU A 52 9.00 21.76 -1.93
N TYR A 53 8.23 22.06 -0.87
CA TYR A 53 6.95 22.76 -1.01
C TYR A 53 7.12 24.17 -1.57
N ARG A 54 8.15 24.89 -1.13
CA ARG A 54 8.47 26.25 -1.67
C ARG A 54 8.87 26.18 -3.14
N TYR A 55 9.78 25.26 -3.50
CA TYR A 55 10.17 25.04 -4.90
C TYR A 55 8.99 24.65 -5.78
N ARG A 56 8.10 23.76 -5.30
CA ARG A 56 6.87 23.40 -6.03
C ARG A 56 5.97 24.61 -6.25
N LYS A 57 5.80 25.46 -5.24
CA LYS A 57 4.98 26.68 -5.36
C LYS A 57 5.56 27.65 -6.37
N GLU A 58 6.86 27.88 -6.33
CA GLU A 58 7.57 28.73 -7.29
C GLU A 58 7.49 28.16 -8.72
N TRP A 59 7.66 26.84 -8.86
CA TRP A 59 7.54 26.14 -10.13
C TRP A 59 6.13 26.25 -10.72
N VAL A 60 5.09 26.01 -9.94
CA VAL A 60 3.68 26.16 -10.38
C VAL A 60 3.38 27.61 -10.78
N LEU A 61 3.88 28.59 -10.05
CA LEU A 61 3.72 30.01 -10.42
C LEU A 61 4.46 30.37 -11.72
N LYS A 62 5.62 29.77 -11.97
CA LYS A 62 6.36 29.91 -13.21
C LYS A 62 5.60 29.30 -14.37
N LEU A 63 5.10 28.05 -14.22
CA LEU A 63 4.29 27.38 -15.23
C LEU A 63 3.04 28.19 -15.60
N SER A 64 2.34 28.75 -14.61
CA SER A 64 1.15 29.58 -14.83
C SER A 64 1.42 30.87 -15.60
N LYS A 65 2.66 31.39 -15.58
CA LYS A 65 3.03 32.63 -16.27
C LYS A 65 3.66 32.42 -17.64
N SER A 66 4.42 31.35 -17.80
CA SER A 66 5.29 31.13 -18.99
C SER A 66 4.87 29.93 -19.83
N GLY A 67 3.81 29.21 -19.40
CA GLY A 67 3.46 27.93 -20.01
C GLY A 67 4.42 26.80 -19.63
N MET A 68 4.12 25.62 -20.09
CA MET A 68 4.90 24.40 -19.82
C MET A 68 6.11 24.33 -20.77
N SER A 69 7.32 24.25 -20.22
CA SER A 69 8.51 24.04 -21.05
C SER A 69 8.63 22.54 -21.41
N GLU A 70 9.38 22.24 -22.48
CA GLU A 70 9.66 20.86 -22.91
C GLU A 70 10.28 20.03 -21.78
N VAL A 71 11.21 20.62 -21.00
CA VAL A 71 11.86 19.98 -19.84
C VAL A 71 10.87 19.68 -18.74
N ASP A 72 9.90 20.55 -18.48
CA ASP A 72 8.87 20.33 -17.47
C ASP A 72 7.92 19.20 -17.87
N SER A 73 7.59 19.12 -19.16
CA SER A 73 6.80 18.04 -19.74
C SER A 73 7.50 16.67 -19.61
N ASP A 74 8.78 16.61 -19.91
CA ASP A 74 9.60 15.40 -19.79
C ASP A 74 9.72 14.93 -18.33
N LEU A 75 9.89 15.85 -17.40
CA LEU A 75 9.91 15.56 -15.95
C LEU A 75 8.59 14.95 -15.49
N LEU A 76 7.46 15.58 -15.83
CA LEU A 76 6.14 15.06 -15.50
C LEU A 76 5.88 13.68 -16.12
N GLY A 77 6.23 13.51 -17.40
CA GLY A 77 6.11 12.22 -18.08
C GLY A 77 7.00 11.13 -17.47
N SER A 78 8.17 11.49 -16.95
CA SER A 78 9.05 10.55 -16.23
C SER A 78 8.42 10.11 -14.91
N LEU A 79 7.83 11.04 -14.13
CA LEU A 79 7.15 10.73 -12.89
C LEU A 79 5.89 9.87 -13.13
N GLU A 80 5.12 10.19 -14.16
CA GLU A 80 3.95 9.39 -14.56
C GLU A 80 4.33 7.96 -14.89
N ARG A 81 5.40 7.74 -15.67
CA ARG A 81 5.92 6.39 -15.98
C ARG A 81 6.34 5.63 -14.72
N GLN A 82 7.02 6.29 -13.78
CA GLN A 82 7.41 5.66 -12.52
C GLN A 82 6.19 5.21 -11.70
N VAL A 83 5.19 6.07 -11.56
CA VAL A 83 3.97 5.74 -10.80
C VAL A 83 3.15 4.66 -11.51
N SER A 84 3.08 4.70 -12.86
CA SER A 84 2.44 3.66 -13.67
C SER A 84 3.12 2.31 -13.48
N PHE A 85 4.45 2.28 -13.46
CA PHE A 85 5.21 1.07 -13.17
C PHE A 85 4.89 0.52 -11.78
N MET A 86 4.82 1.38 -10.74
CA MET A 86 4.46 0.96 -9.38
C MET A 86 3.03 0.42 -9.31
N ALA A 87 2.08 1.05 -10.00
CA ALA A 87 0.70 0.56 -10.10
C ALA A 87 0.63 -0.83 -10.74
N SER A 88 1.29 -1.01 -11.88
CA SER A 88 1.34 -2.30 -12.58
C SER A 88 2.01 -3.39 -11.76
N THR A 89 3.11 -3.09 -11.08
CA THR A 89 3.80 -4.02 -10.18
C THR A 89 2.90 -4.43 -9.02
N SER A 90 2.17 -3.47 -8.42
CA SER A 90 1.20 -3.77 -7.36
C SER A 90 0.12 -4.75 -7.82
N LEU A 91 -0.34 -4.61 -9.06
CA LEU A 91 -1.35 -5.49 -9.65
C LEU A 91 -0.81 -6.91 -9.89
N LEU A 92 0.44 -7.04 -10.35
CA LEU A 92 1.11 -8.34 -10.52
C LEU A 92 1.28 -9.06 -9.17
N ILE A 93 1.70 -8.34 -8.14
CA ILE A 93 1.83 -8.90 -6.79
C ILE A 93 0.45 -9.32 -6.25
N LEU A 94 -0.59 -8.52 -6.48
CA LEU A 94 -1.96 -8.89 -6.11
C LEU A 94 -2.40 -10.19 -6.78
N ALA A 95 -2.18 -10.33 -8.08
CA ALA A 95 -2.51 -11.56 -8.80
C ALA A 95 -1.79 -12.77 -8.20
N SER A 96 -0.48 -12.64 -7.92
CA SER A 96 0.30 -13.70 -7.26
C SER A 96 -0.22 -14.05 -5.87
N LEU A 97 -0.55 -13.05 -5.05
CA LEU A 97 -1.08 -13.29 -3.70
C LEU A 97 -2.45 -13.99 -3.73
N VAL A 98 -3.32 -13.62 -4.67
CA VAL A 98 -4.61 -14.29 -4.85
C VAL A 98 -4.42 -15.74 -5.29
N THR A 99 -3.48 -16.01 -6.20
CA THR A 99 -3.14 -17.37 -6.63
C THR A 99 -2.63 -18.19 -5.44
N VAL A 100 -1.71 -17.66 -4.64
CA VAL A 100 -1.19 -18.34 -3.45
C VAL A 100 -2.30 -18.58 -2.42
N LEU A 101 -3.21 -17.63 -2.23
CA LEU A 101 -4.34 -17.80 -1.32
C LEU A 101 -5.28 -18.91 -1.78
N SER A 102 -5.51 -19.04 -3.09
CA SER A 102 -6.33 -20.11 -3.67
C SER A 102 -5.64 -21.48 -3.55
N ALA A 103 -4.36 -21.56 -3.85
CA ALA A 103 -3.56 -22.79 -3.73
C ALA A 103 -3.40 -23.23 -2.26
N ALA A 104 -3.25 -22.28 -1.33
CA ALA A 104 -3.12 -22.60 0.10
C ALA A 104 -4.34 -23.36 0.67
N SER A 105 -5.50 -23.29 0.03
CA SER A 105 -6.68 -24.05 0.43
C SER A 105 -6.68 -25.49 -0.09
N GLU A 106 -5.97 -25.77 -1.17
CA GLU A 106 -5.97 -27.10 -1.84
C GLU A 106 -4.70 -27.91 -1.50
N ASP A 107 -3.54 -27.30 -1.53
CA ASP A 107 -2.23 -27.97 -1.41
C ASP A 107 -1.68 -28.05 0.03
N PHE A 108 -2.31 -27.39 1.00
CA PHE A 108 -1.82 -27.42 2.39
C PHE A 108 -1.87 -28.82 3.02
N MET A 109 -2.69 -29.72 2.48
CA MET A 109 -2.73 -31.13 2.89
C MET A 109 -1.46 -31.88 2.51
N ASP A 110 -0.82 -31.54 1.38
CA ASP A 110 0.43 -32.15 0.91
C ASP A 110 1.69 -31.55 1.56
N MET A 111 1.64 -30.29 1.95
CA MET A 111 2.78 -29.59 2.59
C MET A 111 2.92 -29.92 4.08
N SER A 112 1.93 -30.52 4.73
CA SER A 112 2.01 -30.98 6.13
C SER A 112 3.05 -32.09 6.35
N SER A 113 3.61 -32.64 5.26
CA SER A 113 4.74 -33.57 5.31
C SER A 113 6.10 -32.92 5.53
N LEU A 114 6.21 -31.59 5.44
CA LEU A 114 7.43 -30.85 5.69
C LEU A 114 7.52 -30.50 7.19
N GLN A 115 8.48 -31.08 7.86
CA GLN A 115 8.74 -30.99 9.31
C GLN A 115 8.88 -29.57 9.89
N PHE A 116 8.84 -28.52 9.05
CA PHE A 116 8.92 -27.12 9.44
C PHE A 116 7.55 -26.41 9.57
N VAL A 117 6.43 -27.10 9.27
CA VAL A 117 5.08 -26.51 9.16
C VAL A 117 4.15 -26.96 10.31
N ASP A 118 4.64 -27.84 11.19
CA ASP A 118 3.82 -28.51 12.22
C ASP A 118 3.14 -27.56 13.24
N ASP A 119 3.57 -26.28 13.35
CA ASP A 119 3.01 -25.33 14.33
C ASP A 119 2.22 -24.15 13.72
N ILE A 120 2.10 -24.07 12.39
CA ILE A 120 1.43 -22.92 11.76
C ILE A 120 0.05 -23.34 11.26
N SER A 121 -1.01 -22.87 11.92
CA SER A 121 -2.37 -23.13 11.43
C SER A 121 -2.61 -22.44 10.07
N LEU A 122 -3.22 -23.16 9.13
CA LEU A 122 -3.61 -22.67 7.80
C LEU A 122 -4.38 -21.34 7.89
N GLU A 123 -5.25 -21.20 8.89
CA GLU A 123 -6.05 -19.98 9.12
C GLU A 123 -5.19 -18.76 9.37
N ILE A 124 -4.08 -18.89 10.10
CA ILE A 124 -3.14 -17.77 10.37
C ILE A 124 -2.42 -17.35 9.09
N VAL A 125 -2.03 -18.32 8.25
CA VAL A 125 -1.39 -18.03 6.95
C VAL A 125 -2.37 -17.29 6.03
N GLN A 126 -3.60 -17.78 5.90
CA GLN A 126 -4.64 -17.14 5.11
C GLN A 126 -4.94 -15.72 5.59
N MET A 127 -5.03 -15.50 6.90
CA MET A 127 -5.26 -14.16 7.46
C MET A 127 -4.10 -13.20 7.13
N LYS A 128 -2.85 -13.66 7.19
CA LYS A 128 -1.69 -12.86 6.80
C LYS A 128 -1.69 -12.53 5.30
N LEU A 129 -2.03 -13.49 4.45
CA LEU A 129 -2.17 -13.27 3.00
C LEU A 129 -3.28 -12.26 2.69
N LEU A 130 -4.44 -12.37 3.34
CA LEU A 130 -5.52 -11.40 3.20
C LEU A 130 -5.09 -10.00 3.62
N LEU A 131 -4.35 -9.86 4.70
CA LEU A 131 -3.79 -8.57 5.12
C LEU A 131 -2.84 -8.00 4.07
N MET A 132 -1.95 -8.82 3.50
CA MET A 132 -1.06 -8.40 2.42
C MET A 132 -1.84 -7.96 1.18
N ILE A 133 -2.83 -8.73 0.76
CA ILE A 133 -3.73 -8.37 -0.35
C ILE A 133 -4.35 -7.00 -0.09
N PHE A 134 -4.89 -6.77 1.09
CA PHE A 134 -5.50 -5.48 1.45
C PHE A 134 -4.52 -4.31 1.36
N ILE A 135 -3.28 -4.49 1.82
CA ILE A 135 -2.22 -3.47 1.73
C ILE A 135 -1.89 -3.15 0.26
N PHE A 136 -1.75 -4.17 -0.59
CA PHE A 136 -1.45 -3.97 -2.02
C PHE A 136 -2.62 -3.38 -2.80
N VAL A 137 -3.86 -3.73 -2.46
CA VAL A 137 -5.08 -3.07 -3.00
C VAL A 137 -5.07 -1.59 -2.68
N TYR A 138 -4.81 -1.24 -1.41
CA TYR A 138 -4.71 0.16 -1.00
C TYR A 138 -3.58 0.89 -1.74
N GLY A 139 -2.41 0.26 -1.89
CA GLY A 139 -1.28 0.79 -2.66
C GLY A 139 -1.66 1.05 -4.11
N PHE A 140 -2.28 0.07 -4.77
CA PHE A 140 -2.74 0.19 -6.15
C PHE A 140 -3.70 1.39 -6.35
N PHE A 141 -4.71 1.52 -5.50
CA PHE A 141 -5.62 2.67 -5.58
C PHE A 141 -4.91 4.00 -5.33
N THR A 142 -3.93 4.03 -4.44
CA THR A 142 -3.13 5.23 -4.18
C THR A 142 -2.32 5.64 -5.41
N PHE A 143 -1.67 4.69 -6.09
CA PHE A 143 -0.93 4.97 -7.33
C PHE A 143 -1.87 5.36 -8.48
N SER A 144 -3.00 4.70 -8.63
CA SER A 144 -4.02 5.02 -9.63
C SER A 144 -4.56 6.44 -9.43
N TRP A 145 -4.80 6.84 -8.18
CA TRP A 145 -5.19 8.20 -7.85
C TRP A 145 -4.09 9.22 -8.21
N ALA A 146 -2.83 8.90 -7.93
CA ALA A 146 -1.70 9.76 -8.31
C ALA A 146 -1.60 9.92 -9.84
N LEU A 147 -1.76 8.86 -10.62
CA LEU A 147 -1.79 8.92 -12.09
C LEU A 147 -2.87 9.86 -12.61
N ARG A 148 -4.05 9.81 -12.02
CA ARG A 148 -5.14 10.73 -12.37
C ARG A 148 -4.76 12.19 -12.11
N GLN A 149 -4.04 12.47 -11.01
CA GLN A 149 -3.55 13.82 -10.71
C GLN A 149 -2.55 14.31 -11.76
N TYR A 150 -1.63 13.47 -12.23
CA TYR A 150 -0.71 13.82 -13.31
C TYR A 150 -1.45 14.16 -14.60
N GLY A 151 -2.48 13.38 -14.98
CA GLY A 151 -3.31 13.67 -16.13
C GLY A 151 -3.98 15.06 -16.05
N PHE A 152 -4.48 15.46 -14.90
CA PHE A 152 -5.02 16.81 -14.70
C PHE A 152 -3.94 17.89 -14.84
N CYS A 153 -2.73 17.65 -14.34
CA CYS A 153 -1.63 18.58 -14.53
C CYS A 153 -1.29 18.79 -16.01
N PHE A 154 -1.25 17.72 -16.81
CA PHE A 154 -1.02 17.81 -18.25
C PHE A 154 -2.09 18.63 -18.97
N ILE A 155 -3.36 18.44 -18.64
CA ILE A 155 -4.46 19.21 -19.25
C ILE A 155 -4.38 20.69 -18.87
N LEU A 156 -4.13 20.99 -17.58
CA LEU A 156 -4.10 22.36 -17.10
C LEU A 156 -2.94 23.19 -17.65
N PHE A 157 -1.79 22.56 -17.85
CA PHE A 157 -0.57 23.27 -18.26
C PHE A 157 -0.20 23.06 -19.74
N GLY A 158 -0.77 22.04 -20.39
CA GLY A 158 -0.54 21.77 -21.81
C GLY A 158 -1.50 22.50 -22.75
N SER A 159 -2.56 23.12 -22.23
CA SER A 159 -3.56 23.87 -23.02
C SER A 159 -3.28 25.37 -23.11
N SER A 160 -2.21 25.84 -22.54
CA SER A 160 -1.75 27.24 -22.60
C SER A 160 -0.58 27.36 -23.56
#